data_79ddcf77c578eda3dd309d91fe3d395b
#
_entry.id   79ddcf77c578eda3dd309d91fe3d395b
#
_cell.length_a   1.000
_cell.length_b   1.000
_cell.length_c   1.000
_cell.angle_alpha   90.00
_cell.angle_beta   90.00
_cell.angle_gamma   90.00
#
_symmetry.space_group_name_H-M   'P 1'
#
loop_
_entity.id
_entity.type
_entity.pdbx_description
1 polymer ?
#
loop_
_entity_poly.entity_id
_entity_poly.type
_entity_poly.pdbx_seq_one_letter_code
_entity_poly.pdbx_strand_id
1 'polypeptide(L)'
;AKIDFLAFSVCSDQKVGKKRSLNDQIQINLNDLAFPATTDANKLSNKIKSANKEKVKVVFSTYQSIDVISNSQINYELDEFDLIICDEAHRTTGATLVGDDESNFVRIHDNENIKGKKRLYMTATPRIYGETAKRREDDGEVILASMDDEKVFGKTLHYKSFGWAVENNLLTDYKVVVLM
;
A
#
# COMPACT_ATOMS: atom_id res chain seq x y z
N ALA A 1 -24.55 0.28 -4.50
CA ALA A 1 -24.65 1.58 -3.80
C ALA A 1 -23.38 2.38 -4.10
N LYS A 2 -23.51 3.65 -4.46
CA LYS A 2 -22.35 4.55 -4.64
C LYS A 2 -21.95 5.05 -3.26
N ILE A 3 -20.72 4.73 -2.85
CA ILE A 3 -20.18 5.24 -1.59
C ILE A 3 -19.61 6.64 -1.85
N ASP A 4 -20.10 7.63 -1.11
CA ASP A 4 -19.54 8.98 -1.14
C ASP A 4 -18.37 9.07 -0.15
N PHE A 5 -17.18 9.42 -0.64
CA PHE A 5 -15.97 9.51 0.16
C PHE A 5 -15.15 10.76 -0.16
N LEU A 6 -14.27 11.13 0.75
CA LEU A 6 -13.30 12.20 0.57
C LEU A 6 -11.92 11.60 0.34
N ALA A 7 -11.29 11.93 -0.78
CA ALA A 7 -9.99 11.42 -1.18
C ALA A 7 -8.86 12.40 -0.81
N PHE A 8 -7.81 11.89 -0.17
CA PHE A 8 -6.57 12.60 0.16
C PHE A 8 -5.42 11.85 -0.49
N SER A 9 -4.49 12.57 -1.12
CA SER A 9 -3.34 11.96 -1.80
C SER A 9 -2.03 12.36 -1.14
N VAL A 10 -1.17 11.37 -0.93
CA VAL A 10 0.18 11.51 -0.36
C VAL A 10 1.18 10.96 -1.35
N CYS A 11 1.87 11.85 -2.07
CA CYS A 11 2.94 11.49 -2.98
C CYS A 11 3.82 12.70 -3.28
N SER A 12 5.03 12.46 -3.79
CA SER A 12 5.98 13.51 -4.18
C SER A 12 5.60 14.25 -5.46
N ASP A 13 4.74 13.69 -6.29
CA ASP A 13 4.24 14.36 -7.49
C ASP A 13 3.13 15.36 -7.14
N GLN A 14 3.51 16.62 -7.02
CA GLN A 14 2.59 17.72 -6.73
C GLN A 14 1.57 18.02 -7.84
N LYS A 15 1.69 17.38 -9.00
CA LYS A 15 0.73 17.53 -10.12
C LYS A 15 -0.51 16.66 -9.94
N VAL A 16 -0.44 15.66 -9.08
CA VAL A 16 -1.60 14.82 -8.76
C VAL A 16 -2.69 15.68 -8.12
N GLY A 17 -3.88 15.71 -8.71
CA GLY A 17 -5.02 16.50 -8.24
C GLY A 17 -5.07 17.94 -8.74
N LYS A 18 -4.11 18.42 -9.56
CA LYS A 18 -4.23 19.69 -10.26
C LYS A 18 -5.00 19.51 -11.57
N LYS A 19 -5.89 20.45 -11.90
CA LYS A 19 -6.59 20.45 -13.20
C LYS A 19 -5.57 20.49 -14.33
N ARG A 20 -5.53 19.45 -15.17
CA ARG A 20 -4.78 19.44 -16.43
C ARG A 20 -5.58 20.20 -17.50
N SER A 21 -4.88 20.86 -18.42
CA SER A 21 -5.49 21.55 -19.55
C SER A 21 -6.17 20.54 -20.49
N LEU A 22 -7.16 21.03 -21.22
CA LEU A 22 -8.18 20.32 -22.01
C LEU A 22 -7.72 19.33 -23.10
N ASN A 23 -6.43 19.07 -23.29
CA ASN A 23 -5.91 18.26 -24.40
C ASN A 23 -5.51 16.82 -24.08
N ASP A 24 -5.61 16.37 -22.83
CA ASP A 24 -5.35 14.97 -22.48
C ASP A 24 -6.68 14.22 -22.32
N GLN A 25 -6.98 13.35 -23.28
CA GLN A 25 -8.23 12.57 -23.37
C GLN A 25 -8.40 11.46 -22.31
N ILE A 26 -7.68 11.49 -21.22
CA ILE A 26 -7.96 10.64 -20.07
C ILE A 26 -8.79 11.45 -19.08
N GLN A 27 -10.10 11.32 -19.14
CA GLN A 27 -11.02 11.79 -18.10
C GLN A 27 -10.84 10.95 -16.83
N ILE A 28 -9.82 11.26 -16.05
CA ILE A 28 -9.85 10.97 -14.62
C ILE A 28 -10.84 11.97 -14.06
N ASN A 29 -11.96 11.53 -13.53
CA ASN A 29 -12.93 12.37 -12.87
C ASN A 29 -12.27 13.03 -11.67
N LEU A 30 -11.79 14.26 -11.86
CA LEU A 30 -11.12 15.10 -10.84
C LEU A 30 -12.03 15.41 -9.63
N ASN A 31 -13.30 15.03 -9.69
CA ASN A 31 -14.23 15.14 -8.57
C ASN A 31 -13.92 14.15 -7.43
N ASP A 32 -13.04 13.17 -7.66
CA ASP A 32 -12.72 12.14 -6.65
C ASP A 32 -11.57 12.55 -5.73
N LEU A 33 -10.76 13.55 -6.10
CA LEU A 33 -9.70 14.08 -5.25
C LEU A 33 -10.17 15.37 -4.57
N ALA A 34 -10.58 15.28 -3.33
CA ALA A 34 -11.02 16.44 -2.54
C ALA A 34 -9.90 17.48 -2.34
N PHE A 35 -8.63 17.04 -2.39
CA PHE A 35 -7.47 17.89 -2.10
C PHE A 35 -6.27 17.52 -2.98
N PRO A 36 -5.43 18.52 -3.37
CA PRO A 36 -4.17 18.25 -4.06
C PRO A 36 -3.23 17.39 -3.20
N ALA A 37 -2.39 16.61 -3.86
CA ALA A 37 -1.39 15.78 -3.21
C ALA A 37 -0.49 16.59 -2.27
N THR A 38 -0.10 16.00 -1.15
CA THR A 38 0.77 16.63 -0.16
C THR A 38 1.88 15.69 0.31
N THR A 39 3.02 16.27 0.63
CA THR A 39 4.12 15.62 1.37
C THR A 39 4.28 16.22 2.77
N ASP A 40 3.36 17.10 3.17
CA ASP A 40 3.38 17.78 4.47
C ASP A 40 2.45 17.07 5.43
N ALA A 41 3.02 16.42 6.44
CA ALA A 41 2.31 15.62 7.44
C ALA A 41 1.31 16.45 8.27
N ASN A 42 1.67 17.68 8.62
CA ASN A 42 0.79 18.58 9.37
C ASN A 42 -0.44 18.98 8.53
N LYS A 43 -0.20 19.34 7.27
CA LYS A 43 -1.30 19.66 6.34
C LYS A 43 -2.22 18.48 6.12
N LEU A 44 -1.67 17.26 5.99
CA LEU A 44 -2.46 16.03 5.85
C LEU A 44 -3.38 15.84 7.06
N SER A 45 -2.82 15.84 8.27
CA SER A 45 -3.58 15.67 9.50
C SER A 45 -4.67 16.74 9.65
N ASN A 46 -4.35 18.02 9.48
CA ASN A 46 -5.32 19.11 9.60
C ASN A 46 -6.47 19.00 8.58
N LYS A 47 -6.17 18.64 7.33
CA LYS A 47 -7.20 18.45 6.30
C LYS A 47 -8.13 17.30 6.63
N ILE A 48 -7.60 16.15 7.10
CA ILE A 48 -8.40 14.99 7.46
C ILE A 48 -9.26 15.29 8.69
N LYS A 49 -8.71 15.95 9.71
CA LYS A 49 -9.43 16.32 10.94
C LYS A 49 -10.55 17.33 10.68
N SER A 50 -10.32 18.32 9.81
CA SER A 50 -11.29 19.35 9.45
C SER A 50 -12.37 18.88 8.46
N ALA A 51 -12.15 17.73 7.82
CA ALA A 51 -13.07 17.20 6.83
C ALA A 51 -14.38 16.68 7.47
N ASN A 52 -15.47 16.67 6.69
CA ASN A 52 -16.77 16.20 7.15
C ASN A 52 -16.67 14.81 7.80
N LYS A 53 -17.11 14.71 9.05
CA LYS A 53 -17.01 13.50 9.87
C LYS A 53 -17.96 12.38 9.42
N GLU A 54 -19.03 12.71 8.70
CA GLU A 54 -20.02 11.75 8.22
C GLU A 54 -19.58 11.02 6.95
N LYS A 55 -18.55 11.53 6.25
CA LYS A 55 -18.04 10.93 5.03
C LYS A 55 -16.88 9.96 5.31
N VAL A 56 -16.85 8.88 4.53
CA VAL A 56 -15.68 7.98 4.49
C VAL A 56 -14.47 8.78 4.01
N LYS A 57 -13.35 8.66 4.70
CA LYS A 57 -12.09 9.30 4.34
C LYS A 57 -11.14 8.26 3.80
N VAL A 58 -10.63 8.48 2.60
CA VAL A 58 -9.68 7.57 1.93
C VAL A 58 -8.38 8.31 1.69
N VAL A 59 -7.28 7.77 2.20
CA VAL A 59 -5.93 8.29 1.97
C VAL A 59 -5.22 7.39 0.98
N PHE A 60 -4.85 7.93 -0.17
CA PHE A 60 -4.03 7.24 -1.16
C PHE A 60 -2.57 7.65 -0.98
N SER A 61 -1.69 6.68 -0.83
CA SER A 61 -0.26 6.90 -0.68
C SER A 61 0.56 5.94 -1.51
N THR A 62 1.72 6.38 -1.96
CA THR A 62 2.76 5.46 -2.44
C THR A 62 3.55 4.92 -1.25
N TYR A 63 4.16 3.74 -1.38
CA TYR A 63 5.01 3.18 -0.33
C TYR A 63 6.21 4.08 -0.01
N GLN A 64 6.77 4.77 -1.00
CA GLN A 64 7.87 5.73 -0.79
C GLN A 64 7.47 6.93 0.08
N SER A 65 6.19 7.26 0.14
CA SER A 65 5.68 8.43 0.88
C SER A 65 5.07 8.04 2.24
N ILE A 66 5.29 6.82 2.69
CA ILE A 66 4.69 6.29 3.93
C ILE A 66 5.10 7.08 5.17
N ASP A 67 6.31 7.65 5.16
CA ASP A 67 6.82 8.48 6.27
C ASP A 67 5.95 9.71 6.54
N VAL A 68 5.30 10.24 5.51
CA VAL A 68 4.36 11.37 5.68
C VAL A 68 3.16 10.94 6.52
N ILE A 69 2.66 9.72 6.30
CA ILE A 69 1.53 9.16 7.06
C ILE A 69 1.97 8.85 8.49
N SER A 70 3.10 8.15 8.65
CA SER A 70 3.68 7.85 9.96
C SER A 70 3.85 9.12 10.80
N ASN A 71 4.49 10.14 10.22
CA ASN A 71 4.70 11.42 10.86
C ASN A 71 3.38 12.15 11.21
N SER A 72 2.36 12.03 10.34
CA SER A 72 1.03 12.59 10.61
C SER A 72 0.37 11.95 11.84
N GLN A 73 0.56 10.64 12.04
CA GLN A 73 0.00 9.93 13.18
C GLN A 73 0.80 10.15 14.47
N ILE A 74 2.14 10.17 14.37
CA ILE A 74 3.02 10.29 15.54
C ILE A 74 3.07 11.72 16.07
N ASN A 75 3.27 12.72 15.20
CA ASN A 75 3.56 14.10 15.60
C ASN A 75 2.37 15.05 15.42
N TYR A 76 1.37 14.67 14.65
CA TYR A 76 0.22 15.54 14.36
C TYR A 76 -1.13 14.90 14.70
N GLU A 77 -1.13 13.84 15.53
CA GLU A 77 -2.34 13.23 16.11
C GLU A 77 -3.38 12.83 15.04
N LEU A 78 -2.95 12.33 13.89
CA LEU A 78 -3.86 11.69 12.95
C LEU A 78 -4.30 10.34 13.55
N ASP A 79 -5.61 10.12 13.58
CA ASP A 79 -6.18 8.88 14.11
C ASP A 79 -5.69 7.64 13.34
N GLU A 80 -5.77 6.47 14.00
CA GLU A 80 -5.51 5.20 13.34
C GLU A 80 -6.52 4.94 12.21
N PHE A 81 -6.09 4.24 11.18
CA PHE A 81 -6.96 3.82 10.09
C PHE A 81 -7.80 2.60 10.48
N ASP A 82 -9.07 2.58 10.10
CA ASP A 82 -9.90 1.38 10.29
C ASP A 82 -9.46 0.23 9.39
N LEU A 83 -9.01 0.53 8.17
CA LEU A 83 -8.51 -0.43 7.20
C LEU A 83 -7.37 0.18 6.39
N ILE A 84 -6.28 -0.58 6.27
CA ILE A 84 -5.17 -0.29 5.36
C ILE A 84 -5.21 -1.33 4.25
N ILE A 85 -5.24 -0.89 3.00
CA ILE A 85 -5.18 -1.77 1.82
C ILE A 85 -3.81 -1.59 1.18
N CYS A 86 -3.03 -2.68 1.15
CA CYS A 86 -1.70 -2.73 0.54
C CYS A 86 -1.84 -3.39 -0.85
N ASP A 87 -1.95 -2.58 -1.88
CA ASP A 87 -1.93 -3.05 -3.26
C ASP A 87 -0.49 -3.33 -3.70
N GLU A 88 -0.30 -4.28 -4.62
CA GLU A 88 1.01 -4.79 -5.01
C GLU A 88 1.87 -5.20 -3.79
N ALA A 89 1.26 -5.90 -2.84
CA ALA A 89 1.83 -6.20 -1.53
C ALA A 89 3.14 -6.99 -1.57
N HIS A 90 3.47 -7.65 -2.69
CA HIS A 90 4.78 -8.27 -2.90
C HIS A 90 5.93 -7.25 -2.77
N ARG A 91 5.67 -5.95 -2.92
CA ARG A 91 6.66 -4.88 -2.73
C ARG A 91 6.95 -4.60 -1.25
N THR A 92 6.08 -5.03 -0.36
CA THR A 92 6.28 -4.88 1.10
C THR A 92 7.03 -6.06 1.73
N THR A 93 7.47 -7.01 0.92
CA THR A 93 8.37 -8.08 1.35
C THR A 93 9.82 -7.59 1.37
N GLY A 94 10.62 -8.15 2.24
CA GLY A 94 12.04 -7.81 2.34
C GLY A 94 12.78 -8.66 3.36
N ALA A 95 14.11 -8.59 3.29
CA ALA A 95 15.01 -9.12 4.30
C ALA A 95 15.95 -7.97 4.71
N THR A 96 15.89 -7.57 5.97
CA THR A 96 16.70 -6.46 6.52
C THR A 96 17.66 -7.05 7.55
N LEU A 97 18.93 -6.68 7.51
CA LEU A 97 19.90 -7.08 8.54
C LEU A 97 19.48 -6.49 9.89
N VAL A 98 19.63 -7.27 10.94
CA VAL A 98 19.34 -6.79 12.30
C VAL A 98 20.27 -5.62 12.64
N GLY A 99 19.67 -4.47 12.96
CA GLY A 99 20.38 -3.23 13.25
C GLY A 99 20.46 -2.23 12.10
N ASP A 100 20.04 -2.61 10.89
CA ASP A 100 19.90 -1.69 9.78
C ASP A 100 18.51 -1.02 9.78
N ASP A 101 18.40 0.15 9.15
CA ASP A 101 17.12 0.83 8.97
C ASP A 101 16.20 0.00 8.04
N GLU A 102 14.98 -0.27 8.49
CA GLU A 102 13.98 -0.93 7.68
C GLU A 102 13.61 -0.07 6.47
N SER A 103 13.44 -0.74 5.32
CA SER A 103 12.97 -0.05 4.13
C SER A 103 11.53 0.49 4.35
N ASN A 104 11.22 1.64 3.77
CA ASN A 104 9.87 2.24 3.84
C ASN A 104 8.75 1.27 3.41
N PHE A 105 9.06 0.27 2.60
CA PHE A 105 8.09 -0.71 2.13
C PHE A 105 7.70 -1.72 3.21
N VAL A 106 8.63 -2.12 4.09
CA VAL A 106 8.38 -3.09 5.17
C VAL A 106 7.69 -2.43 6.36
N ARG A 107 7.94 -1.15 6.60
CA ARG A 107 7.38 -0.37 7.73
C ARG A 107 5.85 -0.35 7.79
N ILE A 108 5.16 -0.67 6.69
CA ILE A 108 3.70 -0.75 6.65
C ILE A 108 3.14 -1.84 7.57
N HIS A 109 3.93 -2.87 7.89
CA HIS A 109 3.48 -4.00 8.71
C HIS A 109 3.39 -3.65 10.19
N ASP A 110 4.16 -2.67 10.64
CA ASP A 110 4.30 -2.32 12.04
C ASP A 110 3.33 -1.19 12.45
N ASN A 111 2.55 -1.44 13.52
CA ASN A 111 1.63 -0.46 14.09
C ASN A 111 2.34 0.69 14.81
N GLU A 112 3.61 0.56 15.19
CA GLU A 112 4.38 1.67 15.75
C GLU A 112 4.71 2.69 14.67
N ASN A 113 4.86 2.23 13.42
CA ASN A 113 5.09 3.08 12.26
C ASN A 113 3.79 3.61 11.64
N ILE A 114 2.86 2.72 11.34
CA ILE A 114 1.57 3.08 10.72
C ILE A 114 0.44 2.42 11.51
N LYS A 115 -0.32 3.22 12.26
CA LYS A 115 -1.42 2.73 13.09
C LYS A 115 -2.64 2.40 12.24
N GLY A 116 -3.11 1.15 12.35
CA GLY A 116 -4.30 0.67 11.66
C GLY A 116 -4.89 -0.56 12.32
N LYS A 117 -6.22 -0.62 12.40
CA LYS A 117 -6.93 -1.72 13.06
C LYS A 117 -6.85 -3.01 12.25
N LYS A 118 -6.89 -2.91 10.92
CA LYS A 118 -6.86 -4.05 10.00
C LYS A 118 -6.01 -3.73 8.77
N ARG A 119 -5.35 -4.77 8.24
CA ARG A 119 -4.61 -4.70 6.97
C ARG A 119 -5.13 -5.73 6.00
N LEU A 120 -5.24 -5.36 4.74
CA LEU A 120 -5.55 -6.23 3.62
C LEU A 120 -4.40 -6.14 2.60
N TYR A 121 -3.76 -7.26 2.34
CA TYR A 121 -2.68 -7.37 1.38
C TYR A 121 -3.20 -7.98 0.09
N MET A 122 -2.95 -7.31 -1.03
CA MET A 122 -3.39 -7.76 -2.36
C MET A 122 -2.19 -7.80 -3.31
N THR A 123 -2.07 -8.87 -4.06
CA THR A 123 -1.05 -9.00 -5.11
C THR A 123 -1.42 -10.09 -6.11
N ALA A 124 -1.00 -9.91 -7.36
CA ALA A 124 -1.07 -10.97 -8.37
C ALA A 124 0.14 -11.93 -8.28
N THR A 125 1.23 -11.52 -7.64
CA THR A 125 2.52 -12.24 -7.61
C THR A 125 3.05 -12.36 -6.18
N PRO A 126 2.56 -13.32 -5.38
CA PRO A 126 3.06 -13.53 -4.03
C PRO A 126 4.57 -13.77 -4.05
N ARG A 127 5.30 -13.10 -3.15
CA ARG A 127 6.74 -13.26 -3.01
C ARG A 127 7.05 -14.01 -1.72
N ILE A 128 7.62 -15.20 -1.89
CA ILE A 128 7.99 -16.10 -0.81
C ILE A 128 9.51 -16.28 -0.84
N TYR A 129 10.15 -16.13 0.32
CA TYR A 129 11.59 -16.33 0.45
C TYR A 129 11.92 -17.80 0.70
N GLY A 130 13.03 -18.27 0.12
CA GLY A 130 13.47 -19.64 0.25
C GLY A 130 14.11 -19.94 1.62
N GLU A 131 14.38 -21.24 1.86
CA GLU A 131 14.91 -21.78 3.11
C GLU A 131 16.20 -21.09 3.62
N THR A 132 17.08 -20.65 2.73
CA THR A 132 18.31 -19.96 3.13
C THR A 132 18.04 -18.63 3.83
N ALA A 133 17.06 -17.86 3.34
CA ALA A 133 16.68 -16.59 3.98
C ALA A 133 15.97 -16.84 5.33
N LYS A 134 15.11 -17.86 5.39
CA LYS A 134 14.42 -18.25 6.62
C LYS A 134 15.36 -18.73 7.71
N ARG A 135 16.39 -19.51 7.36
CA ARG A 135 17.44 -19.91 8.32
C ARG A 135 18.18 -18.71 8.90
N ARG A 136 18.51 -17.72 8.07
CA ARG A 136 19.17 -16.50 8.56
C ARG A 136 18.27 -15.68 9.50
N GLU A 137 16.97 -15.75 9.32
CA GLU A 137 15.99 -15.17 10.26
C GLU A 137 15.98 -15.95 11.57
N ASP A 138 15.93 -17.30 11.53
CA ASP A 138 16.01 -18.17 12.70
C ASP A 138 17.31 -17.98 13.49
N ASP A 139 18.43 -17.73 12.78
CA ASP A 139 19.73 -17.42 13.39
C ASP A 139 19.82 -15.97 13.91
N GLY A 140 18.78 -15.14 13.72
CA GLY A 140 18.71 -13.76 14.19
C GLY A 140 19.58 -12.77 13.40
N GLU A 141 19.99 -13.12 12.19
CA GLU A 141 20.81 -12.25 11.33
C GLU A 141 19.99 -11.24 10.54
N VAL A 142 18.75 -11.61 10.19
CA VAL A 142 17.85 -10.78 9.37
C VAL A 142 16.43 -10.75 9.98
N ILE A 143 15.71 -9.68 9.70
CA ILE A 143 14.27 -9.59 9.87
C ILE A 143 13.66 -9.85 8.50
N LEU A 144 12.79 -10.85 8.39
CA LEU A 144 12.23 -11.29 7.11
C LEU A 144 10.72 -10.99 7.03
N ALA A 145 10.30 -10.29 5.99
CA ALA A 145 8.89 -10.15 5.63
C ALA A 145 8.59 -11.00 4.39
N SER A 146 8.15 -12.23 4.57
CA SER A 146 7.79 -13.18 3.52
C SER A 146 6.28 -13.40 3.48
N MET A 147 5.67 -13.46 2.29
CA MET A 147 4.20 -13.50 2.16
C MET A 147 3.56 -14.81 2.62
N ASP A 148 4.34 -15.82 2.93
CA ASP A 148 3.89 -17.06 3.58
C ASP A 148 3.96 -16.99 5.13
N ASP A 149 4.47 -15.88 5.69
CA ASP A 149 4.39 -15.65 7.13
C ASP A 149 3.02 -15.07 7.52
N GLU A 150 2.18 -15.92 8.11
CA GLU A 150 0.84 -15.53 8.58
C GLU A 150 0.88 -14.50 9.73
N LYS A 151 1.98 -14.36 10.44
CA LYS A 151 2.09 -13.35 11.51
C LYS A 151 2.20 -11.93 10.93
N VAL A 152 2.83 -11.79 9.77
CA VAL A 152 3.04 -10.51 9.08
C VAL A 152 1.87 -10.23 8.12
N PHE A 153 1.54 -11.18 7.25
CA PHE A 153 0.58 -10.98 6.17
C PHE A 153 -0.83 -11.52 6.47
N GLY A 154 -0.98 -12.30 7.53
CA GLY A 154 -2.25 -12.94 7.86
C GLY A 154 -2.57 -14.12 6.95
N LYS A 155 -3.77 -14.70 7.14
CA LYS A 155 -4.22 -15.85 6.35
C LYS A 155 -4.66 -15.42 4.96
N THR A 156 -4.40 -16.30 3.97
CA THR A 156 -4.92 -16.11 2.61
C THR A 156 -6.45 -16.16 2.61
N LEU A 157 -7.08 -15.05 2.28
CA LEU A 157 -8.54 -14.90 2.23
C LEU A 157 -9.13 -15.33 0.87
N HIS A 158 -8.39 -15.09 -0.21
CA HIS A 158 -8.82 -15.36 -1.57
C HIS A 158 -7.64 -15.62 -2.47
N TYR A 159 -7.77 -16.63 -3.35
CA TYR A 159 -6.76 -16.97 -4.35
C TYR A 159 -7.42 -17.35 -5.67
N LYS A 160 -6.94 -16.80 -6.76
CA LYS A 160 -7.26 -17.21 -8.13
C LYS A 160 -5.99 -17.34 -8.93
N SER A 161 -5.80 -18.50 -9.55
CA SER A 161 -4.63 -18.75 -10.39
C SER A 161 -4.73 -18.01 -11.72
N PHE A 162 -3.59 -17.82 -12.40
CA PHE A 162 -3.57 -17.33 -13.78
C PHE A 162 -4.37 -18.24 -14.71
N GLY A 163 -4.21 -19.56 -14.61
CA GLY A 163 -4.96 -20.53 -15.40
C GLY A 163 -6.47 -20.38 -15.23
N TRP A 164 -6.95 -20.22 -13.99
CA TRP A 164 -8.36 -19.93 -13.75
C TRP A 164 -8.83 -18.65 -14.46
N ALA A 165 -8.01 -17.61 -14.48
CA ALA A 165 -8.38 -16.35 -15.15
C ALA A 165 -8.43 -16.50 -16.68
N VAL A 166 -7.54 -17.29 -17.28
CA VAL A 166 -7.56 -17.63 -18.70
C VAL A 166 -8.79 -18.47 -19.04
N GLU A 167 -9.09 -19.53 -18.27
CA GLU A 167 -10.27 -20.39 -18.46
C GLU A 167 -11.60 -19.60 -18.37
N ASN A 168 -11.63 -18.54 -17.57
CA ASN A 168 -12.79 -17.66 -17.44
C ASN A 168 -12.76 -16.44 -18.37
N ASN A 169 -11.88 -16.41 -19.38
CA ASN A 169 -11.75 -15.33 -20.37
C ASN A 169 -11.47 -13.95 -19.76
N LEU A 170 -10.84 -13.90 -18.59
CA LEU A 170 -10.42 -12.65 -17.95
C LEU A 170 -9.01 -12.23 -18.37
N LEU A 171 -8.18 -13.19 -18.78
CA LEU A 171 -6.83 -12.99 -19.30
C LEU A 171 -6.64 -13.80 -20.59
N THR A 172 -5.75 -13.30 -21.45
CA THR A 172 -5.31 -14.00 -22.64
C THR A 172 -4.29 -15.08 -22.28
N ASP A 173 -4.40 -16.25 -22.88
CA ASP A 173 -3.40 -17.33 -22.74
C ASP A 173 -2.04 -16.91 -23.29
N TYR A 174 -0.96 -17.47 -22.76
CA TYR A 174 0.40 -17.16 -23.17
C TYR A 174 1.25 -18.41 -23.32
N LYS A 175 2.30 -18.29 -24.13
CA LYS A 175 3.32 -19.32 -24.29
C LYS A 175 4.67 -18.77 -23.79
N VAL A 176 5.31 -19.53 -22.92
CA VAL A 176 6.69 -19.22 -22.48
C VAL A 176 7.67 -19.96 -23.39
N VAL A 177 8.53 -19.21 -24.06
CA VAL A 177 9.66 -19.78 -24.83
C VAL A 177 10.93 -19.51 -24.04
N VAL A 178 11.60 -20.57 -23.60
CA VAL A 178 12.92 -20.49 -22.95
C VAL A 178 13.97 -20.71 -24.02
N LEU A 179 14.78 -19.69 -24.29
CA LEU A 179 15.97 -19.80 -25.13
C LEU A 179 17.14 -20.21 -24.24
N MET A 180 17.72 -21.36 -24.53
CA MET A 180 18.94 -21.87 -23.89
C MET A 180 20.16 -21.57 -24.74
#